data_cf8b3eb427d8039165aa31f82a2e92fd
#
_entry.id   cf8b3eb427d8039165aa31f82a2e92fd
#
_cell.length_a   1.000
_cell.length_b   1.000
_cell.length_c   1.000
_cell.angle_alpha   90.00
_cell.angle_beta   90.00
_cell.angle_gamma   90.00
#
_symmetry.space_group_name_H-M   'P 1'
#
loop_
_entity.id
_entity.type
_entity.pdbx_description
1 polymer ?
#
loop_
_entity_poly.entity_id
_entity_poly.type
_entity_poly.pdbx_seq_one_letter_code
_entity_poly.pdbx_strand_id
1 'polypeptide(L)'
;MKASRPFRETQIELLKDPEAAALYLEEALAAGDTDAFKLALRNVAEARLGGMSALSERTQLNREALYRSLSEGGNPTLETLTRVMNALGLRISVTVERSAARAGR
;
A
#
# COMPACT_ATOMS: atom_id res chain seq x y z
N MET A 1 -6.22 2.97 23.66
CA MET A 1 -5.52 2.72 24.19
C MET A 1 -4.68 1.57 24.24
N LYS A 2 -4.68 0.80 25.13
CA LYS A 2 -3.83 -0.30 25.19
C LYS A 2 -4.14 -1.32 24.20
N ALA A 3 -5.35 -1.48 23.82
CA ALA A 3 -5.73 -2.52 22.88
C ALA A 3 -5.23 -2.24 21.47
N SER A 4 -5.08 -0.96 21.10
CA SER A 4 -4.68 -0.69 19.73
C SER A 4 -3.20 -0.96 19.50
N ARG A 5 -2.36 -0.87 20.55
CA ARG A 5 -0.96 -1.15 20.37
C ARG A 5 -0.67 -2.58 19.96
N PRO A 6 -1.20 -3.58 20.67
CA PRO A 6 -0.97 -4.95 20.23
C PRO A 6 -1.51 -5.22 18.85
N PHE A 7 -2.65 -4.65 18.50
CA PHE A 7 -3.20 -4.82 17.16
C PHE A 7 -2.25 -4.23 16.11
N ARG A 8 -1.75 -3.05 16.37
CA ARG A 8 -0.84 -2.38 15.44
C ARG A 8 0.43 -3.20 15.25
N GLU A 9 1.00 -3.71 16.34
CA GLU A 9 2.21 -4.50 16.25
C GLU A 9 1.96 -5.79 15.47
N THR A 10 0.81 -6.41 15.70
CA THR A 10 0.46 -7.61 14.96
C THR A 10 0.30 -7.34 13.48
N GLN A 11 -0.31 -6.20 13.14
CA GLN A 11 -0.50 -5.84 11.75
C GLN A 11 0.85 -5.62 11.07
N ILE A 12 1.75 -4.90 11.71
CA ILE A 12 3.06 -4.65 11.14
C ILE A 12 3.80 -5.96 10.93
N GLU A 13 3.75 -6.84 11.91
CA GLU A 13 4.43 -8.12 11.80
C GLU A 13 3.87 -8.94 10.64
N LEU A 14 2.55 -8.96 10.53
CA LEU A 14 1.92 -9.72 9.45
C LEU A 14 2.30 -9.19 8.07
N LEU A 15 2.38 -7.87 7.94
CA LEU A 15 2.65 -7.27 6.65
C LEU A 15 4.11 -7.39 6.22
N LYS A 16 4.96 -7.94 7.07
CA LYS A 16 6.32 -8.25 6.66
C LYS A 16 6.34 -9.40 5.66
N ASP A 17 5.30 -10.21 5.65
CA ASP A 17 5.17 -11.27 4.68
C ASP A 17 4.67 -10.70 3.36
N PRO A 18 5.39 -10.91 2.25
CA PRO A 18 4.99 -10.28 0.98
C PRO A 18 3.62 -10.73 0.49
N GLU A 19 3.25 -11.98 0.74
CA GLU A 19 1.93 -12.44 0.30
C GLU A 19 0.83 -11.74 1.09
N ALA A 20 1.02 -11.60 2.39
CA ALA A 20 0.05 -10.88 3.21
C ALA A 20 -0.05 -9.42 2.80
N ALA A 21 1.10 -8.81 2.50
CA ALA A 21 1.12 -7.42 2.07
C ALA A 21 0.35 -7.25 0.77
N ALA A 22 0.56 -8.16 -0.18
CA ALA A 22 -0.13 -8.08 -1.46
C ALA A 22 -1.64 -8.19 -1.28
N LEU A 23 -2.08 -9.13 -0.47
CA LEU A 23 -3.51 -9.31 -0.23
C LEU A 23 -4.11 -8.10 0.46
N TYR A 24 -3.40 -7.56 1.44
CA TYR A 24 -3.86 -6.38 2.16
C TYR A 24 -4.07 -5.21 1.20
N LEU A 25 -3.12 -5.00 0.29
CA LEU A 25 -3.23 -3.91 -0.68
C LEU A 25 -4.34 -4.17 -1.69
N GLU A 26 -4.49 -5.43 -2.11
CA GLU A 26 -5.56 -5.78 -3.03
C GLU A 26 -6.92 -5.49 -2.43
N GLU A 27 -7.10 -5.83 -1.17
CA GLU A 27 -8.37 -5.60 -0.51
C GLU A 27 -8.65 -4.12 -0.36
N ALA A 28 -7.62 -3.34 -0.01
CA ALA A 28 -7.79 -1.90 0.11
C ALA A 28 -8.17 -1.28 -1.23
N LEU A 29 -7.55 -1.77 -2.30
CA LEU A 29 -7.84 -1.26 -3.63
C LEU A 29 -9.24 -1.63 -4.06
N ALA A 30 -9.66 -2.85 -3.77
CA ALA A 30 -10.99 -3.33 -4.16
C ALA A 30 -12.09 -2.57 -3.43
N ALA A 31 -11.80 -2.05 -2.25
CA ALA A 31 -12.79 -1.30 -1.50
C ALA A 31 -13.14 0.03 -2.13
N GLY A 32 -12.28 0.52 -3.04
CA GLY A 32 -12.59 1.74 -3.77
C GLY A 32 -12.27 3.03 -3.05
N ASP A 33 -11.72 2.96 -1.86
CA ASP A 33 -11.37 4.15 -1.09
C ASP A 33 -9.89 4.43 -1.30
N THR A 34 -9.59 5.45 -2.11
CA THR A 34 -8.20 5.71 -2.47
C THR A 34 -7.37 6.18 -1.28
N ASP A 35 -7.98 6.89 -0.32
CA ASP A 35 -7.25 7.28 0.87
C ASP A 35 -6.91 6.06 1.72
N ALA A 36 -7.82 5.09 1.80
CA ALA A 36 -7.54 3.85 2.53
C ALA A 36 -6.42 3.08 1.84
N PHE A 37 -6.40 3.07 0.52
CA PHE A 37 -5.34 2.39 -0.20
C PHE A 37 -3.98 3.07 0.06
N LYS A 38 -3.95 4.40 0.07
CA LYS A 38 -2.70 5.11 0.35
C LYS A 38 -2.23 4.85 1.77
N LEU A 39 -3.16 4.79 2.72
CA LEU A 39 -2.80 4.43 4.08
C LEU A 39 -2.22 3.02 4.12
N ALA A 40 -2.83 2.10 3.38
CA ALA A 40 -2.33 0.74 3.33
C ALA A 40 -0.91 0.70 2.78
N LEU A 41 -0.62 1.52 1.76
CA LEU A 41 0.74 1.59 1.23
C LEU A 41 1.73 2.06 2.28
N ARG A 42 1.35 3.06 3.08
CA ARG A 42 2.22 3.55 4.13
C ARG A 42 2.45 2.48 5.19
N ASN A 43 1.40 1.72 5.53
CA ASN A 43 1.54 0.65 6.51
C ASN A 43 2.47 -0.45 6.01
N VAL A 44 2.36 -0.81 4.74
CA VAL A 44 3.24 -1.82 4.17
C VAL A 44 4.67 -1.30 4.12
N ALA A 45 4.85 -0.01 3.79
CA ALA A 45 6.19 0.56 3.77
C ALA A 45 6.82 0.50 5.16
N GLU A 46 6.03 0.76 6.19
CA GLU A 46 6.56 0.66 7.54
C GLU A 46 6.97 -0.76 7.87
N ALA A 47 6.12 -1.72 7.52
CA ALA A 47 6.38 -3.12 7.86
C ALA A 47 7.59 -3.67 7.11
N ARG A 48 7.70 -3.33 5.82
CA ARG A 48 8.69 -3.97 4.99
C ARG A 48 9.99 -3.20 4.86
N LEU A 49 9.96 -1.88 5.04
CA LEU A 49 11.14 -1.04 4.86
C LEU A 49 11.50 -0.22 6.10
N GLY A 50 10.59 -0.13 7.04
CA GLY A 50 10.84 0.67 8.23
C GLY A 50 10.25 2.07 8.17
N GLY A 51 9.58 2.42 7.08
CA GLY A 51 8.88 3.69 7.04
C GLY A 51 9.05 4.42 5.73
N MET A 52 8.49 5.62 5.69
CA MET A 52 8.44 6.42 4.49
C MET A 52 9.80 6.96 4.07
N SER A 53 10.69 7.22 5.04
CA SER A 53 12.03 7.69 4.68
C SER A 53 12.77 6.64 3.87
N ALA A 54 12.70 5.39 4.31
CA ALA A 54 13.34 4.31 3.58
C ALA A 54 12.68 4.13 2.22
N LEU A 55 11.38 4.32 2.15
CA LEU A 55 10.67 4.21 0.87
C LEU A 55 11.16 5.28 -0.10
N SER A 56 11.32 6.51 0.39
CA SER A 56 11.82 7.60 -0.43
C SER A 56 13.21 7.27 -0.97
N GLU A 57 14.08 6.74 -0.12
CA GLU A 57 15.42 6.38 -0.56
C GLU A 57 15.41 5.27 -1.59
N ARG A 58 14.60 4.24 -1.35
CA ARG A 58 14.54 3.12 -2.28
C ARG A 58 14.01 3.51 -3.64
N THR A 59 13.01 4.39 -3.66
CA THR A 59 12.38 4.80 -4.91
C THR A 59 13.15 5.91 -5.59
N GLN A 60 14.00 6.63 -4.85
CA GLN A 60 14.72 7.81 -5.34
C GLN A 60 13.75 8.89 -5.78
N LEU A 61 12.57 8.90 -5.18
CA LEU A 61 11.60 9.95 -5.41
C LEU A 61 11.81 11.05 -4.38
N ASN A 62 11.41 12.26 -4.75
CA ASN A 62 11.50 13.38 -3.83
C ASN A 62 10.68 13.08 -2.59
N ARG A 63 11.30 13.24 -1.43
CA ARG A 63 10.69 12.84 -0.17
C ARG A 63 9.39 13.57 0.10
N GLU A 64 9.42 14.90 -0.05
CA GLU A 64 8.22 15.68 0.23
C GLU A 64 7.10 15.36 -0.76
N ALA A 65 7.45 15.22 -2.02
CA ALA A 65 6.45 14.91 -3.03
C ALA A 65 5.83 13.55 -2.78
N LEU A 66 6.67 12.57 -2.39
CA LEU A 66 6.17 11.24 -2.10
C LEU A 66 5.23 11.25 -0.90
N TYR A 67 5.63 11.93 0.17
CA TYR A 67 4.79 12.03 1.36
C TYR A 67 3.45 12.65 1.00
N ARG A 68 3.49 13.74 0.22
CA ARG A 68 2.27 14.44 -0.15
C ARG A 68 1.38 13.55 -1.01
N SER A 69 1.96 12.84 -1.97
CA SER A 69 1.16 12.02 -2.88
C SER A 69 0.50 10.85 -2.17
N LEU A 70 1.11 10.33 -1.11
CA LEU A 70 0.56 9.20 -0.37
C LEU A 70 -0.21 9.61 0.88
N SER A 71 -0.41 10.91 1.09
CA SER A 71 -1.21 11.37 2.21
C SER A 71 -2.65 11.54 1.76
N GLU A 72 -3.51 11.78 2.75
CA GLU A 72 -4.92 11.98 2.46
C GLU A 72 -5.08 13.13 1.47
N GLY A 73 -5.86 12.89 0.42
CA GLY A 73 -6.06 13.90 -0.60
C GLY A 73 -4.96 13.94 -1.65
N GLY A 74 -3.87 13.22 -1.43
CA GLY A 74 -2.81 13.16 -2.42
C GLY A 74 -3.21 12.29 -3.60
N ASN A 75 -2.44 12.40 -4.68
CA ASN A 75 -2.79 11.72 -5.91
C ASN A 75 -1.54 11.22 -6.62
N PRO A 76 -1.01 10.07 -6.22
CA PRO A 76 0.21 9.55 -6.82
C PRO A 76 -0.01 9.17 -8.28
N THR A 77 1.01 9.43 -9.09
CA THR A 77 0.95 9.03 -10.49
C THR A 77 1.17 7.54 -10.59
N LEU A 78 0.88 6.99 -11.76
CA LEU A 78 1.15 5.58 -12.00
C LEU A 78 2.64 5.29 -11.88
N GLU A 79 3.48 6.20 -12.34
CA GLU A 79 4.92 6.01 -12.21
C GLU A 79 5.32 5.93 -10.74
N THR A 80 4.79 6.82 -9.91
CA THR A 80 5.08 6.79 -8.49
C THR A 80 4.61 5.47 -7.88
N LEU A 81 3.38 5.04 -8.22
CA LEU A 81 2.87 3.80 -7.68
C LEU A 81 3.71 2.60 -8.09
N THR A 82 4.14 2.58 -9.35
CA THR A 82 4.98 1.49 -9.83
C THR A 82 6.28 1.42 -9.06
N ARG A 83 6.93 2.56 -8.84
CA ARG A 83 8.17 2.59 -8.10
C ARG A 83 7.96 2.18 -6.65
N VAL A 84 6.88 2.64 -6.04
CA VAL A 84 6.57 2.29 -4.66
C VAL A 84 6.35 0.78 -4.55
N MET A 85 5.54 0.22 -5.43
CA MET A 85 5.28 -1.22 -5.39
C MET A 85 6.56 -2.02 -5.53
N ASN A 86 7.41 -1.64 -6.49
CA ASN A 86 8.65 -2.37 -6.70
C ASN A 86 9.56 -2.28 -5.48
N ALA A 87 9.60 -1.11 -4.83
CA ALA A 87 10.41 -0.96 -3.62
C ALA A 87 9.89 -1.85 -2.49
N LEU A 88 8.59 -2.13 -2.50
CA LEU A 88 7.99 -2.99 -1.49
C LEU A 88 8.09 -4.47 -1.85
N GLY A 89 8.70 -4.79 -2.98
CA GLY A 89 8.84 -6.18 -3.41
C GLY A 89 7.62 -6.70 -4.13
N LEU A 90 6.78 -5.80 -4.63
CA LEU A 90 5.52 -6.15 -5.27
C LEU A 90 5.49 -5.58 -6.67
N ARG A 91 4.46 -5.94 -7.41
CA ARG A 91 4.27 -5.34 -8.73
C ARG A 91 2.79 -5.22 -9.00
N ILE A 92 2.47 -4.25 -9.86
CA ILE A 92 1.10 -4.04 -10.29
C ILE A 92 0.79 -5.01 -11.41
N SER A 93 -0.37 -5.63 -11.36
CA SER A 93 -0.81 -6.50 -12.43
C SER A 93 -2.29 -6.29 -12.66
N VAL A 94 -2.77 -6.81 -13.77
CA VAL A 94 -4.16 -6.65 -14.16
C VAL A 94 -4.76 -8.03 -14.41
N THR A 95 -5.94 -8.26 -13.83
CA THR A 95 -6.62 -9.53 -14.01
C THR A 95 -8.05 -9.26 -14.41
N VAL A 96 -8.69 -10.28 -14.92
CA VAL A 96 -10.09 -10.17 -15.34
C VAL A 96 -10.97 -10.06 -14.09
N GLU A 97 -11.93 -9.13 -14.17
CA GLU A 97 -12.87 -8.93 -13.06
C GLU A 97 -14.01 -9.94 -13.18
N ARG A 98 -13.77 -11.13 -12.70
CA ARG A 98 -14.74 -12.19 -12.88
C ARG A 98 -15.95 -12.05 -11.97
N SER A 99 -15.72 -11.52 -10.77
CA SER A 99 -16.84 -11.30 -9.87
C SER A 99 -17.81 -10.32 -10.43
N ALA A 100 -17.32 -9.20 -10.98
CA ALA A 100 -18.17 -8.19 -11.56
C ALA A 100 -18.90 -8.77 -12.76
N ALA A 101 -18.22 -9.58 -13.56
CA ALA A 101 -18.86 -10.19 -14.72
C ALA A 101 -20.03 -11.06 -14.30
N ARG A 102 -19.85 -11.83 -13.24
CA ARG A 102 -20.92 -12.67 -12.75
C ARG A 102 -22.03 -11.85 -12.16
N ALA A 103 -21.68 -10.83 -11.39
CA ALA A 103 -22.68 -10.00 -10.75
C ALA A 103 -23.50 -9.25 -11.78
N GLY A 104 -22.93 -8.97 -12.92
CA GLY A 104 -23.62 -8.25 -13.95
C GLY A 104 -24.72 -9.04 -14.62
N ARG A 105 -24.79 -10.34 -14.34
CA ARG A 105 -25.85 -11.10 -14.94
C ARG A 105 -27.09 -11.09 -14.11
#